data_705ad161722eb3b24d53b3308242b2af
#
_entry.id   705ad161722eb3b24d53b3308242b2af
#
_cell.length_a   1.000
_cell.length_b   1.000
_cell.length_c   1.000
_cell.angle_alpha   90.00
_cell.angle_beta   90.00
_cell.angle_gamma   90.00
#
_symmetry.space_group_name_H-M   'P 1'
#
loop_
_entity.id
_entity.type
_entity.pdbx_description
1 polymer ?
#
loop_
_entity_poly.entity_id
_entity_poly.type
_entity_poly.pdbx_seq_one_letter_code
_entity_poly.pdbx_strand_id
1 'polypeptide(L)'
;MNTTTHLRALALTATAAVALSACGNSTSSAGSSKTSTPSSTTATAPVGSNEKEAATVNPRVLLSHDQGLTLLDAETGKTLKETKKPGFLRLSNAGDGRHVMVSDADVFRVFDMGISSQPHGDHKHNYTYEPGLAERTFAAPKAGHVVPHAGKVSLFSDGAGTIQTLDADQVGSKTVEPHTAKTKAPHHGVAIALPDGTMVHTEGTKDARKSIVATKNGKEIARTDDCEGVHGEAAPHSEGDDVAVFGCESGPVVYRDGDFHKAKVSGYVRNGNLAGSHESPIVLGDHKTKKIDDENAEAEHPTKVALIDSRNDSLTTVELGSSYWFRSLARGPEGEGLVLTYDGKVNVIDVETGKVTKRIDAIKPWKEKKDWQEPGPAIKVAGDKAYVTDAENKQLVVIDLEKGSVTKRIPLAHTPVEMAVVNGVAEAPDDRGHAH
;
A
#
# COMPACT_ATOMS: atom_id res chain seq x y z
N MET A 1 28.62 -9.07 -60.68
CA MET A 1 29.01 -7.94 -61.57
C MET A 1 29.14 -6.72 -60.65
N ASN A 2 30.37 -6.27 -60.58
CA ASN A 2 30.91 -4.93 -60.22
C ASN A 2 30.58 -4.38 -58.83
N THR A 3 31.51 -4.48 -57.81
CA THR A 3 32.78 -3.73 -57.59
C THR A 3 32.64 -2.20 -57.66
N THR A 4 32.96 -1.52 -56.56
CA THR A 4 34.18 -0.73 -56.31
C THR A 4 33.98 0.09 -55.03
N THR A 5 34.65 -0.07 -53.91
CA THR A 5 35.99 0.34 -53.41
C THR A 5 36.37 1.81 -53.63
N HIS A 6 36.73 2.50 -52.55
CA HIS A 6 37.85 3.39 -52.26
C HIS A 6 37.57 4.26 -51.04
N LEU A 7 38.27 4.17 -49.95
CA LEU A 7 39.68 4.44 -49.51
C LEU A 7 40.02 5.91 -49.19
N ARG A 8 40.48 6.11 -47.93
CA ARG A 8 41.49 7.07 -47.37
C ARG A 8 41.04 8.52 -47.16
N ALA A 9 41.43 9.26 -46.14
CA ALA A 9 42.76 9.33 -45.51
C ALA A 9 42.74 9.99 -44.15
N LEU A 10 43.80 9.76 -43.39
CA LEU A 10 44.28 10.34 -42.13
C LEU A 10 44.56 11.85 -42.20
N ALA A 11 44.51 12.49 -41.04
CA ALA A 11 45.51 13.48 -40.64
C ALA A 11 45.59 13.63 -39.09
N LEU A 12 46.77 13.45 -38.59
CA LEU A 12 47.32 13.77 -37.25
C LEU A 12 47.64 15.26 -37.12
N THR A 13 47.64 15.75 -35.82
CA THR A 13 48.73 16.54 -35.17
C THR A 13 48.15 17.21 -33.94
N ALA A 14 48.57 17.00 -32.75
CA ALA A 14 49.79 17.18 -31.97
C ALA A 14 49.82 18.48 -31.15
N THR A 15 49.88 18.29 -29.81
CA THR A 15 50.64 18.98 -28.76
C THR A 15 50.53 20.50 -28.53
N ALA A 16 50.28 20.90 -27.24
CA ALA A 16 51.29 21.57 -26.41
C ALA A 16 50.81 21.80 -24.96
N ALA A 17 51.62 21.38 -24.02
CA ALA A 17 51.54 21.64 -22.59
C ALA A 17 52.27 22.97 -22.29
N VAL A 18 51.76 23.76 -21.35
CA VAL A 18 52.58 24.79 -20.63
C VAL A 18 52.24 24.76 -19.15
N ALA A 19 53.22 24.38 -18.37
CA ALA A 19 53.26 24.60 -16.91
C ALA A 19 54.00 25.92 -16.63
N LEU A 20 53.49 26.71 -15.67
CA LEU A 20 54.29 27.74 -15.04
C LEU A 20 53.95 27.87 -13.55
N SER A 21 54.96 27.55 -12.78
CA SER A 21 55.09 27.75 -11.34
C SER A 21 55.43 29.18 -11.00
N ALA A 22 54.93 29.72 -9.88
CA ALA A 22 55.57 30.85 -9.21
C ALA A 22 55.45 30.69 -7.69
N CYS A 23 56.59 30.61 -7.05
CA CYS A 23 56.81 30.74 -5.61
C CYS A 23 56.83 32.21 -5.17
N GLY A 24 56.45 32.48 -3.92
CA GLY A 24 56.66 33.75 -3.26
C GLY A 24 56.20 33.74 -1.81
N ASN A 25 56.92 33.88 -1.00
CA ASN A 25 57.79 33.79 0.18
C ASN A 25 57.09 34.34 1.43
N SER A 26 57.38 33.68 2.50
CA SER A 26 57.12 33.80 3.93
C SER A 26 57.10 35.19 4.59
N THR A 27 56.19 35.33 5.60
CA THR A 27 56.61 35.84 6.92
C THR A 27 55.74 35.26 8.04
N SER A 28 56.42 34.80 9.08
CA SER A 28 55.93 34.19 10.27
C SER A 28 55.31 35.16 11.27
N SER A 29 54.18 34.83 11.90
CA SER A 29 53.92 35.23 13.28
C SER A 29 53.10 34.16 14.00
N ALA A 30 53.57 33.76 15.15
CA ALA A 30 53.00 32.75 16.03
C ALA A 30 51.70 33.23 16.66
N GLY A 31 50.68 32.37 16.63
CA GLY A 31 49.39 32.59 17.29
C GLY A 31 48.69 31.26 17.51
N SER A 32 48.68 30.89 18.76
CA SER A 32 47.92 29.85 19.48
C SER A 32 46.94 28.97 18.71
N SER A 33 47.27 27.73 18.56
CA SER A 33 46.41 26.67 18.00
C SER A 33 45.28 26.34 18.96
N LYS A 34 44.05 26.74 18.62
CA LYS A 34 42.84 26.07 19.07
C LYS A 34 42.51 25.00 18.02
N THR A 35 42.72 23.75 18.41
CA THR A 35 42.29 22.57 17.62
C THR A 35 40.77 22.54 17.58
N SER A 36 40.19 23.06 16.54
CA SER A 36 38.80 22.82 16.20
C SER A 36 38.71 21.49 15.42
N THR A 37 38.27 20.45 16.07
CA THR A 37 37.87 19.23 15.43
C THR A 37 36.78 19.56 14.41
N PRO A 38 36.89 19.21 13.14
CA PRO A 38 35.80 19.39 12.21
C PRO A 38 34.74 18.35 12.57
N SER A 39 33.62 18.79 13.15
CA SER A 39 32.39 18.00 13.25
C SER A 39 31.91 17.82 11.82
N SER A 40 32.20 16.69 11.19
CA SER A 40 31.64 16.32 9.92
C SER A 40 30.16 15.95 10.14
N THR A 41 29.29 16.94 10.08
CA THR A 41 27.88 16.72 9.83
C THR A 41 27.79 16.13 8.42
N THR A 42 27.75 14.79 8.35
CA THR A 42 27.43 14.09 7.11
C THR A 42 26.01 14.53 6.74
N ALA A 43 25.87 15.42 5.79
CA ALA A 43 24.55 15.80 5.27
C ALA A 43 23.87 14.54 4.72
N THR A 44 22.74 14.16 5.29
CA THR A 44 21.94 13.04 4.79
C THR A 44 21.46 13.40 3.39
N ALA A 45 21.65 12.50 2.43
CA ALA A 45 21.18 12.71 1.06
C ALA A 45 19.64 12.91 1.03
N PRO A 46 19.10 13.69 0.12
CA PRO A 46 17.67 13.88 -0.04
C PRO A 46 16.96 12.54 -0.29
N VAL A 47 15.78 12.36 0.29
CA VAL A 47 14.92 11.18 0.06
C VAL A 47 14.60 11.05 -1.43
N GLY A 48 14.63 9.83 -1.95
CA GLY A 48 14.41 9.54 -3.37
C GLY A 48 15.61 9.82 -4.28
N SER A 49 16.71 10.37 -3.75
CA SER A 49 17.95 10.58 -4.50
C SER A 49 18.85 9.33 -4.50
N ASN A 50 20.05 9.47 -5.09
CA ASN A 50 21.05 8.39 -5.15
C ASN A 50 20.55 7.15 -5.88
N GLU A 51 19.80 7.35 -6.98
CA GLU A 51 19.41 6.25 -7.85
C GLU A 51 20.61 5.42 -8.27
N LYS A 52 20.51 4.11 -8.04
CA LYS A 52 21.52 3.12 -8.43
C LYS A 52 20.84 1.90 -8.98
N GLU A 53 21.26 1.46 -10.13
CA GLU A 53 20.86 0.17 -10.67
C GLU A 53 21.44 -0.97 -9.80
N ALA A 54 20.64 -2.01 -9.58
CA ALA A 54 20.98 -3.18 -8.79
C ALA A 54 20.57 -4.45 -9.55
N ALA A 55 21.30 -5.53 -9.39
CA ALA A 55 20.95 -6.81 -10.01
C ALA A 55 19.60 -7.33 -9.48
N THR A 56 19.32 -7.12 -8.20
CA THR A 56 18.08 -7.50 -7.51
C THR A 56 17.75 -6.50 -6.43
N VAL A 57 16.48 -6.41 -6.04
CA VAL A 57 16.03 -5.70 -4.85
C VAL A 57 15.27 -6.65 -3.94
N ASN A 58 15.47 -6.53 -2.63
CA ASN A 58 14.74 -7.28 -1.62
C ASN A 58 13.44 -6.53 -1.26
N PRO A 59 12.36 -7.22 -0.93
CA PRO A 59 11.18 -6.60 -0.36
C PRO A 59 11.52 -5.79 0.89
N ARG A 60 10.83 -4.66 1.07
CA ARG A 60 11.01 -3.78 2.23
C ARG A 60 9.74 -3.70 3.04
N VAL A 61 9.90 -3.70 4.35
CA VAL A 61 8.80 -3.62 5.32
C VAL A 61 8.93 -2.31 6.10
N LEU A 62 7.89 -1.49 6.05
CA LEU A 62 7.74 -0.33 6.90
C LEU A 62 6.81 -0.68 8.06
N LEU A 63 7.27 -0.45 9.27
CA LEU A 63 6.51 -0.64 10.51
C LEU A 63 6.30 0.71 11.20
N SER A 64 5.08 1.00 11.65
CA SER A 64 4.86 2.06 12.62
C SER A 64 4.90 1.51 14.05
N HIS A 65 5.32 2.35 14.98
CA HIS A 65 5.39 2.08 16.42
C HIS A 65 5.23 3.40 17.21
N ASP A 66 5.17 3.31 18.51
CA ASP A 66 4.94 4.46 19.40
C ASP A 66 5.92 5.63 19.22
N GLN A 67 7.15 5.37 18.76
CA GLN A 67 8.19 6.38 18.57
C GLN A 67 8.36 6.83 17.12
N GLY A 68 7.74 6.14 16.15
CA GLY A 68 7.83 6.51 14.73
C GLY A 68 7.74 5.37 13.75
N LEU A 69 8.69 5.33 12.81
CA LEU A 69 8.72 4.39 11.69
C LEU A 69 10.07 3.69 11.61
N THR A 70 10.04 2.38 11.43
CA THR A 70 11.21 1.54 11.14
C THR A 70 11.08 0.92 9.76
N LEU A 71 12.05 1.15 8.87
CA LEU A 71 12.18 0.47 7.59
C LEU A 71 13.15 -0.69 7.69
N LEU A 72 12.73 -1.87 7.26
CA LEU A 72 13.50 -3.10 7.26
C LEU A 72 13.69 -3.65 5.84
N ASP A 73 14.84 -4.26 5.59
CA ASP A 73 15.03 -5.22 4.53
C ASP A 73 14.45 -6.58 4.99
N ALA A 74 13.47 -7.09 4.28
CA ALA A 74 12.73 -8.27 4.68
C ALA A 74 13.52 -9.59 4.53
N GLU A 75 14.54 -9.60 3.66
CA GLU A 75 15.40 -10.78 3.49
C GLU A 75 16.48 -10.87 4.54
N THR A 76 17.11 -9.75 4.86
CA THR A 76 18.22 -9.74 5.84
C THR A 76 17.78 -9.47 7.27
N GLY A 77 16.62 -8.86 7.47
CA GLY A 77 16.15 -8.35 8.75
C GLY A 77 16.87 -7.08 9.20
N LYS A 78 17.70 -6.48 8.33
CA LYS A 78 18.47 -5.29 8.67
C LYS A 78 17.57 -4.07 8.71
N THR A 79 17.68 -3.26 9.76
CA THR A 79 17.11 -1.91 9.79
C THR A 79 17.85 -1.02 8.80
N LEU A 80 17.10 -0.46 7.85
CA LEU A 80 17.62 0.45 6.82
C LEU A 80 17.44 1.92 7.21
N LYS A 81 16.35 2.23 7.90
CA LYS A 81 16.02 3.60 8.32
C LYS A 81 15.17 3.59 9.60
N GLU A 82 15.48 4.50 10.50
CA GLU A 82 14.63 4.89 11.61
C GLU A 82 14.16 6.33 11.40
N THR A 83 12.88 6.58 11.60
CA THR A 83 12.29 7.92 11.47
C THR A 83 11.51 8.25 12.73
N LYS A 84 12.02 9.19 13.52
CA LYS A 84 11.33 9.63 14.75
C LYS A 84 10.07 10.42 14.39
N LYS A 85 8.92 9.87 14.67
CA LYS A 85 7.60 10.46 14.44
C LYS A 85 6.59 9.85 15.42
N PRO A 86 6.54 10.30 16.67
CA PRO A 86 5.64 9.72 17.66
C PRO A 86 4.17 9.97 17.33
N GLY A 87 3.31 9.05 17.72
CA GLY A 87 1.88 9.08 17.50
C GLY A 87 1.39 7.87 16.70
N PHE A 88 0.08 7.77 16.55
CA PHE A 88 -0.53 6.74 15.71
C PHE A 88 -0.38 7.12 14.23
N LEU A 89 0.27 6.25 13.46
CA LEU A 89 0.52 6.42 12.03
C LEU A 89 -0.05 5.21 11.30
N ARG A 90 -1.01 5.46 10.39
CA ARG A 90 -1.56 4.41 9.54
C ARG A 90 -0.74 4.29 8.25
N LEU A 91 -0.51 3.06 7.77
CA LEU A 91 0.32 2.78 6.62
C LEU A 91 -0.48 2.13 5.49
N SER A 92 -0.40 2.70 4.30
CA SER A 92 -1.06 2.16 3.10
C SER A 92 -0.12 2.25 1.91
N ASN A 93 -0.01 1.21 1.11
CA ASN A 93 0.76 1.26 -0.14
C ASN A 93 0.16 2.31 -1.07
N ALA A 94 1.00 2.98 -1.85
CA ALA A 94 0.54 3.92 -2.88
C ALA A 94 0.14 3.21 -4.19
N GLY A 95 0.55 1.94 -4.38
CA GLY A 95 0.27 1.14 -5.56
C GLY A 95 1.41 1.09 -6.58
N ASP A 96 2.44 1.91 -6.43
CA ASP A 96 3.59 1.97 -7.35
C ASP A 96 4.74 1.01 -7.00
N GLY A 97 4.57 0.18 -5.97
CA GLY A 97 5.60 -0.75 -5.49
C GLY A 97 6.77 -0.10 -4.74
N ARG A 98 6.76 1.24 -4.59
CA ARG A 98 7.84 2.02 -3.99
C ARG A 98 7.40 2.89 -2.82
N HIS A 99 6.26 3.57 -2.92
CA HIS A 99 5.84 4.54 -1.93
C HIS A 99 4.77 3.99 -0.99
N VAL A 100 4.85 4.43 0.26
CA VAL A 100 3.85 4.19 1.30
C VAL A 100 3.28 5.53 1.74
N MET A 101 1.95 5.63 1.72
CA MET A 101 1.23 6.76 2.28
C MET A 101 1.11 6.56 3.79
N VAL A 102 1.54 7.57 4.53
CA VAL A 102 1.47 7.60 6.00
C VAL A 102 0.39 8.59 6.41
N SER A 103 -0.74 8.08 6.89
CA SER A 103 -1.80 8.93 7.46
C SER A 103 -1.36 9.41 8.86
N ASP A 104 -1.20 10.73 9.01
CA ASP A 104 -0.73 11.39 10.21
C ASP A 104 -1.71 12.52 10.55
N ALA A 105 -2.73 12.20 11.35
CA ALA A 105 -3.80 13.10 11.76
C ALA A 105 -4.49 13.84 10.60
N ASP A 106 -4.01 15.03 10.25
CA ASP A 106 -4.62 15.91 9.26
C ASP A 106 -3.82 16.00 7.95
N VAL A 107 -2.92 15.04 7.71
CA VAL A 107 -2.09 15.02 6.49
C VAL A 107 -1.76 13.59 6.06
N PHE A 108 -1.71 13.36 4.77
CA PHE A 108 -1.00 12.22 4.20
C PHE A 108 0.45 12.63 3.91
N ARG A 109 1.40 11.83 4.40
CA ARG A 109 2.82 11.94 4.11
C ARG A 109 3.24 10.83 3.17
N VAL A 110 4.30 11.05 2.43
CA VAL A 110 4.88 10.05 1.54
C VAL A 110 6.15 9.50 2.18
N PHE A 111 6.22 8.18 2.33
CA PHE A 111 7.45 7.49 2.69
C PHE A 111 7.98 6.75 1.47
N ASP A 112 9.18 7.12 1.02
CA ASP A 112 9.87 6.41 -0.06
C ASP A 112 10.59 5.21 0.53
N MET A 113 10.22 4.02 0.09
CA MET A 113 10.82 2.77 0.54
C MET A 113 12.20 2.53 -0.09
N GLY A 114 12.54 3.31 -1.11
CA GLY A 114 13.87 3.35 -1.74
C GLY A 114 14.18 2.17 -2.67
N ILE A 115 13.19 1.52 -3.24
CA ILE A 115 13.35 0.48 -4.26
C ILE A 115 12.35 0.66 -5.39
N SER A 116 12.72 0.24 -6.60
CA SER A 116 11.78 -0.02 -7.69
C SER A 116 12.26 -1.19 -8.55
N SER A 117 11.34 -1.87 -9.19
CA SER A 117 11.60 -2.98 -10.11
C SER A 117 10.67 -2.83 -11.31
N GLN A 118 11.25 -2.47 -12.45
CA GLN A 118 10.52 -2.16 -13.67
C GLN A 118 10.62 -3.33 -14.64
N PRO A 119 9.52 -3.99 -15.00
CA PRO A 119 9.50 -5.02 -16.03
C PRO A 119 9.93 -4.43 -17.38
N HIS A 120 10.76 -5.14 -18.12
CA HIS A 120 11.20 -4.77 -19.46
C HIS A 120 11.39 -6.03 -20.31
N GLY A 121 10.39 -6.38 -21.11
CA GLY A 121 10.40 -7.62 -21.89
C GLY A 121 10.53 -8.86 -20.99
N ASP A 122 11.61 -9.62 -21.18
CA ASP A 122 11.91 -10.86 -20.44
C ASP A 122 12.73 -10.66 -19.15
N HIS A 123 13.05 -9.41 -18.78
CA HIS A 123 13.84 -9.09 -17.59
C HIS A 123 13.28 -7.87 -16.84
N LYS A 124 13.94 -7.53 -15.73
CA LYS A 124 13.56 -6.38 -14.88
C LYS A 124 14.78 -5.50 -14.64
N HIS A 125 14.56 -4.19 -14.68
CA HIS A 125 15.52 -3.22 -14.18
C HIS A 125 15.19 -2.88 -12.74
N ASN A 126 16.13 -3.09 -11.83
CA ASN A 126 15.96 -2.86 -10.43
C ASN A 126 16.78 -1.63 -10.00
N TYR A 127 16.19 -0.78 -9.18
CA TYR A 127 16.83 0.43 -8.69
C TYR A 127 16.71 0.57 -7.19
N THR A 128 17.71 1.18 -6.60
CA THR A 128 17.70 1.58 -5.18
C THR A 128 17.84 3.09 -5.06
N TYR A 129 17.23 3.67 -4.03
CA TYR A 129 17.22 5.11 -3.74
C TYR A 129 17.45 5.35 -2.25
N GLU A 130 17.73 6.59 -1.85
CA GLU A 130 17.78 6.97 -0.44
C GLU A 130 16.37 6.90 0.16
N PRO A 131 16.09 5.97 1.11
CA PRO A 131 14.76 5.82 1.67
C PRO A 131 14.47 6.84 2.78
N GLY A 132 13.19 7.12 3.00
CA GLY A 132 12.75 7.91 4.14
C GLY A 132 11.44 8.65 3.93
N LEU A 133 11.08 9.45 4.95
CA LEU A 133 9.91 10.31 4.90
C LEU A 133 10.20 11.51 4.00
N ALA A 134 9.48 11.62 2.90
CA ALA A 134 9.63 12.69 1.94
C ALA A 134 9.08 14.02 2.50
N GLU A 135 9.51 15.14 1.91
CA GLU A 135 8.95 16.46 2.25
C GLU A 135 7.54 16.66 1.69
N ARG A 136 7.16 15.88 0.68
CA ARG A 136 5.84 15.94 0.05
C ARG A 136 4.76 15.51 1.05
N THR A 137 3.70 16.32 1.12
CA THR A 137 2.52 16.04 1.95
C THR A 137 1.25 16.48 1.22
N PHE A 138 0.12 15.88 1.60
CA PHE A 138 -1.20 16.24 1.10
C PHE A 138 -2.06 16.62 2.31
N ALA A 139 -2.57 17.85 2.33
CA ALA A 139 -3.45 18.30 3.40
C ALA A 139 -4.75 17.49 3.39
N ALA A 140 -5.11 16.91 4.53
CA ALA A 140 -6.25 16.02 4.67
C ALA A 140 -6.79 16.06 6.11
N PRO A 141 -7.58 17.06 6.50
CA PRO A 141 -8.23 17.06 7.81
C PRO A 141 -8.88 15.70 8.10
N LYS A 142 -8.44 15.03 9.16
CA LYS A 142 -8.76 13.62 9.46
C LYS A 142 -8.45 12.71 8.26
N ALA A 143 -7.17 12.52 7.98
CA ALA A 143 -6.69 11.66 6.89
C ALA A 143 -7.32 10.26 7.01
N GLY A 144 -8.14 9.89 6.04
CA GLY A 144 -8.92 8.65 6.00
C GLY A 144 -8.30 7.58 5.12
N HIS A 145 -9.06 7.12 4.12
CA HIS A 145 -8.65 6.02 3.25
C HIS A 145 -7.63 6.44 2.20
N VAL A 146 -6.74 5.51 1.87
CA VAL A 146 -5.80 5.54 0.75
C VAL A 146 -6.08 4.31 -0.10
N VAL A 147 -6.51 4.51 -1.32
CA VAL A 147 -6.94 3.43 -2.22
C VAL A 147 -6.15 3.48 -3.51
N PRO A 148 -5.16 2.60 -3.69
CA PRO A 148 -4.52 2.39 -4.97
C PRO A 148 -5.42 1.55 -5.88
N HIS A 149 -5.45 1.89 -7.17
CA HIS A 149 -6.08 1.07 -8.20
C HIS A 149 -5.63 1.51 -9.59
N ALA A 150 -5.31 0.56 -10.46
CA ALA A 150 -4.99 0.77 -11.87
C ALA A 150 -3.99 1.94 -12.10
N GLY A 151 -2.88 1.92 -11.36
CA GLY A 151 -1.82 2.93 -11.46
C GLY A 151 -2.15 4.30 -10.86
N LYS A 152 -3.31 4.44 -10.23
CA LYS A 152 -3.70 5.66 -9.51
C LYS A 152 -3.81 5.41 -8.00
N VAL A 153 -3.75 6.50 -7.23
CA VAL A 153 -4.05 6.48 -5.80
C VAL A 153 -5.05 7.58 -5.48
N SER A 154 -6.08 7.20 -4.72
CA SER A 154 -7.10 8.12 -4.20
C SER A 154 -6.93 8.29 -2.70
N LEU A 155 -6.87 9.54 -2.24
CA LEU A 155 -6.68 9.94 -0.86
C LEU A 155 -7.97 10.62 -0.37
N PHE A 156 -8.66 10.03 0.59
CA PHE A 156 -9.91 10.57 1.13
C PHE A 156 -9.67 11.30 2.46
N SER A 157 -10.13 12.56 2.55
CA SER A 157 -10.07 13.36 3.78
C SER A 157 -11.44 13.37 4.45
N ASP A 158 -11.59 12.67 5.55
CA ASP A 158 -12.86 12.53 6.27
C ASP A 158 -13.38 13.87 6.81
N GLY A 159 -12.48 14.71 7.31
CA GLY A 159 -12.84 15.99 7.91
C GLY A 159 -13.19 17.08 6.91
N ALA A 160 -12.79 16.92 5.64
CA ALA A 160 -13.06 17.88 4.58
C ALA A 160 -14.03 17.35 3.49
N GLY A 161 -14.20 16.04 3.40
CA GLY A 161 -14.90 15.39 2.27
C GLY A 161 -14.18 15.60 0.95
N THR A 162 -12.84 15.69 0.99
CA THR A 162 -12.01 15.95 -0.21
C THR A 162 -11.40 14.64 -0.67
N ILE A 163 -11.42 14.41 -1.98
CA ILE A 163 -10.77 13.29 -2.65
C ILE A 163 -9.64 13.87 -3.49
N GLN A 164 -8.40 13.45 -3.23
CA GLN A 164 -7.24 13.82 -4.01
C GLN A 164 -6.75 12.59 -4.76
N THR A 165 -6.64 12.68 -6.08
CA THR A 165 -6.24 11.55 -6.94
C THR A 165 -5.05 11.95 -7.80
N LEU A 166 -4.07 11.06 -7.91
CA LEU A 166 -2.90 11.26 -8.77
C LEU A 166 -2.38 9.89 -9.24
N ASP A 167 -1.49 9.92 -10.19
CA ASP A 167 -0.78 8.71 -10.61
C ASP A 167 0.11 8.22 -9.44
N ALA A 168 0.07 6.93 -9.17
CA ALA A 168 0.71 6.34 -8.00
C ALA A 168 2.23 6.57 -7.96
N ASP A 169 2.88 6.55 -9.11
CA ASP A 169 4.32 6.83 -9.27
C ASP A 169 4.69 8.31 -9.07
N GLN A 170 3.69 9.21 -9.07
CA GLN A 170 3.88 10.66 -8.91
C GLN A 170 3.65 11.14 -7.47
N VAL A 171 3.32 10.27 -6.51
CA VAL A 171 3.06 10.68 -5.13
C VAL A 171 4.25 11.35 -4.46
N GLY A 172 5.48 10.98 -4.84
CA GLY A 172 6.73 11.61 -4.39
C GLY A 172 7.10 12.91 -5.09
N SER A 173 6.45 13.23 -6.22
CA SER A 173 6.78 14.42 -7.04
C SER A 173 6.32 15.71 -6.36
N LYS A 174 7.20 16.72 -6.29
CA LYS A 174 6.88 18.04 -5.74
C LYS A 174 6.16 18.96 -6.73
N THR A 175 6.11 18.61 -7.99
CA THR A 175 5.59 19.44 -9.08
C THR A 175 4.24 19.00 -9.61
N VAL A 176 3.83 17.76 -9.34
CA VAL A 176 2.55 17.24 -9.78
C VAL A 176 1.48 17.51 -8.73
N GLU A 177 0.44 18.23 -9.11
CA GLU A 177 -0.72 18.50 -8.25
C GLU A 177 -1.79 17.42 -8.42
N PRO A 178 -2.45 16.96 -7.32
CA PRO A 178 -3.52 15.99 -7.42
C PRO A 178 -4.76 16.58 -8.10
N HIS A 179 -5.46 15.77 -8.85
CA HIS A 179 -6.84 16.09 -9.20
C HIS A 179 -7.68 16.05 -7.93
N THR A 180 -8.47 17.10 -7.68
CA THR A 180 -9.25 17.22 -6.44
C THR A 180 -10.74 17.25 -6.74
N ALA A 181 -11.49 16.33 -6.11
CA ALA A 181 -12.93 16.32 -6.06
C ALA A 181 -13.42 16.53 -4.61
N LYS A 182 -14.69 16.83 -4.44
CA LYS A 182 -15.28 17.06 -3.12
C LYS A 182 -16.66 16.43 -3.04
N THR A 183 -16.92 15.73 -1.94
CA THR A 183 -18.24 15.20 -1.58
C THR A 183 -19.17 16.32 -1.09
N LYS A 184 -20.48 16.06 -1.07
CA LYS A 184 -21.49 17.05 -0.62
C LYS A 184 -21.31 17.48 0.84
N ALA A 185 -20.80 16.57 1.69
CA ALA A 185 -20.51 16.86 3.09
C ALA A 185 -19.34 16.02 3.61
N PRO A 186 -18.59 16.49 4.61
CA PRO A 186 -17.55 15.70 5.28
C PRO A 186 -18.13 14.45 5.94
N HIS A 187 -17.47 13.30 5.73
CA HIS A 187 -17.83 12.02 6.35
C HIS A 187 -16.63 11.07 6.29
N HIS A 188 -16.67 10.00 7.04
CA HIS A 188 -15.71 8.90 6.87
C HIS A 188 -16.06 8.16 5.58
N GLY A 189 -15.22 8.26 4.56
CA GLY A 189 -15.54 7.81 3.22
C GLY A 189 -14.38 7.16 2.48
N VAL A 190 -14.71 6.62 1.32
CA VAL A 190 -13.77 5.94 0.42
C VAL A 190 -13.97 6.40 -1.02
N ALA A 191 -12.94 6.27 -1.83
CA ALA A 191 -12.99 6.60 -3.25
C ALA A 191 -12.04 5.70 -4.05
N ILE A 192 -12.51 5.19 -5.19
CA ILE A 192 -11.74 4.41 -6.15
C ILE A 192 -11.76 5.13 -7.49
N ALA A 193 -10.59 5.41 -8.05
CA ALA A 193 -10.45 5.95 -9.40
C ALA A 193 -10.35 4.78 -10.39
N LEU A 194 -11.27 4.71 -11.35
CA LEU A 194 -11.24 3.70 -12.40
C LEU A 194 -10.46 4.19 -13.62
N PRO A 195 -9.89 3.29 -14.43
CA PRO A 195 -9.06 3.64 -15.57
C PRO A 195 -9.75 4.49 -16.62
N ASP A 196 -11.06 4.32 -16.79
CA ASP A 196 -11.86 5.05 -17.76
C ASP A 196 -12.15 6.52 -17.36
N GLY A 197 -11.59 6.96 -16.22
CA GLY A 197 -11.78 8.30 -15.64
C GLY A 197 -13.03 8.41 -14.76
N THR A 198 -13.71 7.32 -14.48
CA THR A 198 -14.80 7.28 -13.50
C THR A 198 -14.22 7.27 -12.09
N MET A 199 -14.79 8.09 -11.21
CA MET A 199 -14.53 8.07 -9.77
C MET A 199 -15.75 7.48 -9.06
N VAL A 200 -15.59 6.35 -8.39
CA VAL A 200 -16.62 5.76 -7.53
C VAL A 200 -16.30 6.08 -6.08
N HIS A 201 -17.20 6.78 -5.40
CA HIS A 201 -16.95 7.27 -4.06
C HIS A 201 -18.22 7.27 -3.20
N THR A 202 -18.01 7.29 -1.90
CA THR A 202 -19.11 7.43 -0.95
C THR A 202 -19.61 8.86 -0.86
N GLU A 203 -20.88 9.01 -0.57
CA GLU A 203 -21.54 10.24 -0.16
C GLU A 203 -22.24 10.02 1.18
N GLY A 204 -22.27 11.03 2.02
CA GLY A 204 -22.89 10.89 3.34
C GLY A 204 -22.65 12.11 4.20
N THR A 205 -22.94 11.94 5.49
CA THR A 205 -22.65 12.88 6.55
C THR A 205 -21.93 12.16 7.69
N LYS A 206 -21.55 12.87 8.73
CA LYS A 206 -21.01 12.26 9.95
C LYS A 206 -21.94 11.19 10.54
N ASP A 207 -23.26 11.39 10.43
CA ASP A 207 -24.26 10.56 11.11
C ASP A 207 -24.94 9.53 10.19
N ALA A 208 -24.82 9.69 8.86
CA ALA A 208 -25.46 8.79 7.89
C ALA A 208 -24.59 8.57 6.65
N ARG A 209 -24.19 7.33 6.42
CA ARG A 209 -23.38 6.88 5.28
C ARG A 209 -24.08 5.72 4.62
N LYS A 210 -24.77 5.97 3.51
CA LYS A 210 -25.49 4.93 2.76
C LYS A 210 -25.43 5.06 1.26
N SER A 211 -24.83 6.15 0.76
CA SER A 211 -24.80 6.43 -0.67
C SER A 211 -23.43 6.16 -1.26
N ILE A 212 -23.43 5.57 -2.44
CA ILE A 212 -22.25 5.43 -3.32
C ILE A 212 -22.59 6.05 -4.65
N VAL A 213 -21.67 6.81 -5.21
CA VAL A 213 -21.85 7.59 -6.45
C VAL A 213 -20.71 7.31 -7.40
N ALA A 214 -21.04 7.10 -8.65
CA ALA A 214 -20.08 7.12 -9.75
C ALA A 214 -20.15 8.48 -10.45
N THR A 215 -18.99 9.15 -10.59
CA THR A 215 -18.88 10.44 -11.28
C THR A 215 -17.85 10.34 -12.41
N LYS A 216 -18.14 11.00 -13.53
CA LYS A 216 -17.19 11.11 -14.65
C LYS A 216 -17.20 12.55 -15.15
N ASN A 217 -16.00 13.15 -15.29
CA ASN A 217 -15.85 14.57 -15.65
C ASN A 217 -16.67 15.52 -14.76
N GLY A 218 -16.71 15.23 -13.44
CA GLY A 218 -17.42 16.00 -12.44
C GLY A 218 -18.96 15.89 -12.49
N LYS A 219 -19.51 14.96 -13.29
CA LYS A 219 -20.95 14.68 -13.37
C LYS A 219 -21.26 13.31 -12.77
N GLU A 220 -22.31 13.25 -11.96
CA GLU A 220 -22.86 11.99 -11.47
C GLU A 220 -23.46 11.20 -12.65
N ILE A 221 -23.02 9.94 -12.81
CA ILE A 221 -23.46 9.03 -13.87
C ILE A 221 -24.26 7.86 -13.33
N ALA A 222 -24.01 7.45 -12.07
CA ALA A 222 -24.79 6.43 -11.39
C ALA A 222 -24.79 6.70 -9.86
N ARG A 223 -25.79 6.19 -9.16
CA ARG A 223 -25.96 6.32 -7.72
C ARG A 223 -26.71 5.11 -7.15
N THR A 224 -26.31 4.71 -5.95
CA THR A 224 -27.13 3.88 -5.06
C THR A 224 -27.20 4.51 -3.67
N ASP A 225 -28.35 4.41 -3.02
CA ASP A 225 -28.58 4.82 -1.62
C ASP A 225 -28.87 3.58 -0.72
N ASP A 226 -28.56 2.39 -1.22
CA ASP A 226 -28.78 1.10 -0.57
C ASP A 226 -27.46 0.47 -0.07
N CYS A 227 -26.71 1.22 0.73
CA CYS A 227 -25.47 0.75 1.35
C CYS A 227 -25.30 1.35 2.75
N GLU A 228 -26.22 1.02 3.67
CA GLU A 228 -26.15 1.50 5.05
C GLU A 228 -24.79 1.17 5.65
N GLY A 229 -24.24 2.14 6.41
CA GLY A 229 -22.96 2.00 7.10
C GLY A 229 -21.78 1.70 6.17
N VAL A 230 -21.80 2.20 4.93
CA VAL A 230 -20.75 1.94 3.94
C VAL A 230 -19.36 2.15 4.53
N HIS A 231 -18.53 1.11 4.41
CA HIS A 231 -17.18 1.09 4.91
C HIS A 231 -16.42 -0.07 4.25
N GLY A 232 -15.20 0.22 3.83
CA GLY A 232 -14.39 -0.75 3.09
C GLY A 232 -14.72 -0.75 1.60
N GLU A 233 -13.66 -0.90 0.84
CA GLU A 233 -13.65 -0.93 -0.62
C GLU A 233 -12.64 -1.95 -1.11
N ALA A 234 -12.86 -2.45 -2.31
CA ALA A 234 -11.89 -3.27 -3.02
C ALA A 234 -12.12 -3.18 -4.52
N ALA A 235 -11.04 -3.25 -5.29
CA ALA A 235 -11.08 -3.48 -6.71
C ALA A 235 -10.63 -4.93 -6.98
N PRO A 236 -11.51 -5.81 -7.46
CA PRO A 236 -11.16 -7.15 -7.91
C PRO A 236 -10.65 -7.11 -9.35
N HIS A 237 -10.09 -8.22 -9.82
CA HIS A 237 -9.78 -8.40 -11.23
C HIS A 237 -11.04 -8.25 -12.10
N SER A 238 -10.93 -7.46 -13.15
CA SER A 238 -11.91 -7.36 -14.23
C SER A 238 -11.22 -7.05 -15.54
N GLU A 239 -11.85 -7.36 -16.67
CA GLU A 239 -11.37 -6.90 -17.97
C GLU A 239 -11.52 -5.38 -18.05
N GLY A 240 -10.41 -4.63 -18.00
CA GLY A 240 -10.39 -3.17 -18.00
C GLY A 240 -10.38 -2.50 -16.64
N ASP A 241 -10.26 -3.23 -15.54
CA ASP A 241 -10.15 -2.72 -14.15
C ASP A 241 -11.25 -1.73 -13.76
N ASP A 242 -12.47 -1.95 -14.24
CA ASP A 242 -13.61 -1.04 -14.11
C ASP A 242 -14.65 -1.47 -13.05
N VAL A 243 -14.29 -2.43 -12.17
CA VAL A 243 -15.14 -2.96 -11.12
C VAL A 243 -14.67 -2.48 -9.75
N ALA A 244 -15.62 -2.05 -8.92
CA ALA A 244 -15.39 -1.70 -7.53
C ALA A 244 -16.43 -2.34 -6.61
N VAL A 245 -15.99 -2.83 -5.44
CA VAL A 245 -16.86 -3.46 -4.43
C VAL A 245 -16.83 -2.65 -3.15
N PHE A 246 -18.00 -2.41 -2.59
CA PHE A 246 -18.17 -1.64 -1.34
C PHE A 246 -18.88 -2.49 -0.28
N GLY A 247 -18.37 -2.43 0.94
CA GLY A 247 -18.97 -3.11 2.08
C GLY A 247 -20.09 -2.29 2.72
N CYS A 248 -21.20 -2.93 3.03
CA CYS A 248 -22.37 -2.33 3.66
C CYS A 248 -22.85 -3.18 4.83
N GLU A 249 -23.82 -2.70 5.62
CA GLU A 249 -24.46 -3.44 6.72
C GLU A 249 -25.56 -4.40 6.24
N SER A 250 -25.99 -4.25 4.99
CA SER A 250 -27.05 -5.04 4.35
C SER A 250 -26.56 -5.87 3.18
N GLY A 251 -25.28 -6.27 3.21
CA GLY A 251 -24.58 -6.95 2.12
C GLY A 251 -23.87 -5.99 1.19
N PRO A 252 -22.83 -6.44 0.45
CA PRO A 252 -21.99 -5.62 -0.40
C PRO A 252 -22.73 -5.07 -1.62
N VAL A 253 -22.19 -3.98 -2.17
CA VAL A 253 -22.57 -3.38 -3.44
C VAL A 253 -21.40 -3.48 -4.40
N VAL A 254 -21.67 -3.90 -5.63
CA VAL A 254 -20.70 -3.98 -6.74
C VAL A 254 -21.04 -2.89 -7.75
N TYR A 255 -20.07 -2.07 -8.13
CA TYR A 255 -20.13 -1.20 -9.31
C TYR A 255 -19.48 -1.93 -10.47
N ARG A 256 -20.20 -2.16 -11.54
CA ARG A 256 -19.73 -2.69 -12.83
C ARG A 256 -20.69 -2.29 -13.95
N ASP A 257 -20.23 -2.28 -15.18
CA ASP A 257 -21.03 -1.94 -16.38
C ASP A 257 -21.74 -0.58 -16.29
N GLY A 258 -21.18 0.36 -15.49
CA GLY A 258 -21.72 1.70 -15.30
C GLY A 258 -22.89 1.80 -14.30
N ASP A 259 -23.23 0.74 -13.57
CA ASP A 259 -24.34 0.71 -12.61
C ASP A 259 -23.96 -0.01 -11.30
N PHE A 260 -24.80 0.14 -10.27
CA PHE A 260 -24.64 -0.48 -8.96
C PHE A 260 -25.52 -1.73 -8.81
N HIS A 261 -24.92 -2.81 -8.38
CA HIS A 261 -25.54 -4.11 -8.14
C HIS A 261 -25.43 -4.49 -6.67
N LYS A 262 -26.57 -4.78 -6.06
CA LYS A 262 -26.63 -5.18 -4.65
C LYS A 262 -26.60 -6.68 -4.51
N ALA A 263 -25.66 -7.21 -3.70
CA ALA A 263 -25.67 -8.62 -3.36
C ALA A 263 -26.93 -8.98 -2.53
N LYS A 264 -27.59 -10.06 -2.92
CA LYS A 264 -28.80 -10.55 -2.23
C LYS A 264 -28.41 -11.38 -1.02
N VAL A 265 -28.57 -10.79 0.16
CA VAL A 265 -28.34 -11.45 1.44
C VAL A 265 -29.61 -11.41 2.30
N SER A 266 -29.69 -12.25 3.32
CA SER A 266 -30.79 -12.23 4.28
C SER A 266 -30.30 -11.79 5.66
N GLY A 267 -31.03 -10.87 6.29
CA GLY A 267 -30.68 -10.35 7.61
C GLY A 267 -29.54 -9.35 7.59
N TYR A 268 -28.96 -9.10 8.76
CA TYR A 268 -27.79 -8.23 8.89
C TYR A 268 -26.53 -8.97 8.41
N VAL A 269 -25.87 -8.41 7.43
CA VAL A 269 -24.61 -8.93 6.88
C VAL A 269 -23.69 -7.74 6.61
N ARG A 270 -22.79 -7.46 7.54
CA ARG A 270 -21.81 -6.40 7.41
C ARG A 270 -20.50 -6.93 6.85
N ASN A 271 -20.02 -6.28 5.79
CA ASN A 271 -18.71 -6.47 5.19
C ASN A 271 -17.98 -5.13 5.22
N GLY A 272 -17.34 -4.78 6.35
CA GLY A 272 -16.72 -3.48 6.55
C GLY A 272 -15.21 -3.46 6.27
N ASN A 273 -14.62 -4.61 5.94
CA ASN A 273 -13.21 -4.75 5.64
C ASN A 273 -13.05 -5.70 4.45
N LEU A 274 -12.52 -5.20 3.34
CA LEU A 274 -12.43 -5.91 2.07
C LEU A 274 -10.99 -6.02 1.60
N ALA A 275 -10.67 -7.10 0.89
CA ALA A 275 -9.40 -7.32 0.22
C ALA A 275 -9.63 -7.83 -1.22
N GLY A 276 -9.32 -6.99 -2.19
CA GLY A 276 -9.31 -7.30 -3.62
C GLY A 276 -8.03 -7.98 -4.06
N SER A 277 -8.02 -8.45 -5.30
CA SER A 277 -6.85 -9.00 -5.98
C SER A 277 -6.98 -8.77 -7.48
N HIS A 278 -5.90 -8.44 -8.14
CA HIS A 278 -5.85 -8.34 -9.60
C HIS A 278 -5.84 -9.72 -10.29
N GLU A 279 -5.71 -10.80 -9.51
CA GLU A 279 -5.72 -12.18 -10.02
C GLU A 279 -7.09 -12.87 -9.87
N SER A 280 -8.07 -12.20 -9.22
CA SER A 280 -9.36 -12.84 -8.93
C SER A 280 -10.51 -11.85 -8.96
N PRO A 281 -11.64 -12.18 -9.60
CA PRO A 281 -12.88 -11.38 -9.54
C PRO A 281 -13.62 -11.51 -8.21
N ILE A 282 -13.14 -12.37 -7.29
CA ILE A 282 -13.77 -12.60 -5.99
C ILE A 282 -13.05 -11.76 -4.93
N VAL A 283 -13.79 -10.93 -4.22
CA VAL A 283 -13.30 -10.13 -3.10
C VAL A 283 -13.46 -10.91 -1.80
N LEU A 284 -12.38 -10.92 -0.98
CA LEU A 284 -12.43 -11.44 0.38
C LEU A 284 -12.92 -10.33 1.32
N GLY A 285 -13.94 -10.62 2.14
CA GLY A 285 -14.48 -9.66 3.10
C GLY A 285 -14.62 -10.24 4.50
N ASP A 286 -14.66 -9.38 5.52
CA ASP A 286 -15.16 -9.80 6.82
C ASP A 286 -16.66 -10.14 6.73
N HIS A 287 -17.15 -10.92 7.70
CA HIS A 287 -18.54 -11.34 7.72
C HIS A 287 -19.11 -11.24 9.13
N LYS A 288 -19.77 -10.12 9.42
CA LYS A 288 -20.44 -9.87 10.69
C LYS A 288 -21.94 -9.98 10.52
N THR A 289 -22.59 -10.67 11.46
CA THR A 289 -24.03 -10.98 11.42
C THR A 289 -24.83 -10.40 12.58
N LYS A 290 -24.13 -9.73 13.51
CA LYS A 290 -24.74 -9.08 14.65
C LYS A 290 -24.64 -7.56 14.50
N LYS A 291 -25.78 -6.89 14.50
CA LYS A 291 -25.80 -5.43 14.64
C LYS A 291 -25.53 -5.07 16.11
N ILE A 292 -24.55 -4.20 16.30
CA ILE A 292 -24.19 -3.70 17.63
C ILE A 292 -24.69 -2.25 17.70
N ASP A 293 -25.78 -2.03 18.41
CA ASP A 293 -26.39 -0.70 18.58
C ASP A 293 -25.91 0.01 19.86
N ASP A 294 -25.24 -0.70 20.78
CA ASP A 294 -24.64 -0.17 22.01
C ASP A 294 -23.11 -0.08 21.84
N GLU A 295 -22.57 1.13 21.91
CA GLU A 295 -21.12 1.38 21.82
C GLU A 295 -20.29 0.73 22.93
N ASN A 296 -20.94 0.34 24.06
CA ASN A 296 -20.29 -0.38 25.16
C ASN A 296 -20.39 -1.90 25.02
N ALA A 297 -21.17 -2.40 24.03
CA ALA A 297 -21.27 -3.83 23.79
C ALA A 297 -19.95 -4.38 23.23
N GLU A 298 -19.70 -5.65 23.56
CA GLU A 298 -18.54 -6.35 22.99
C GLU A 298 -18.68 -6.49 21.48
N ALA A 299 -17.63 -6.16 20.75
CA ALA A 299 -17.58 -6.31 19.29
C ALA A 299 -17.78 -7.77 18.89
N GLU A 300 -18.46 -8.00 17.77
CA GLU A 300 -18.53 -9.36 17.20
C GLU A 300 -17.15 -9.79 16.69
N HIS A 301 -16.71 -10.98 17.15
CA HIS A 301 -15.50 -11.65 16.68
C HIS A 301 -15.89 -12.76 15.70
N PRO A 302 -16.04 -12.44 14.39
CA PRO A 302 -16.53 -13.41 13.42
C PRO A 302 -15.54 -14.56 13.21
N THR A 303 -16.06 -15.77 12.96
CA THR A 303 -15.28 -16.96 12.57
C THR A 303 -15.42 -17.28 11.08
N LYS A 304 -16.26 -16.52 10.36
CA LYS A 304 -16.49 -16.66 8.94
C LYS A 304 -15.98 -15.44 8.18
N VAL A 305 -15.51 -15.68 6.98
CA VAL A 305 -15.27 -14.64 5.97
C VAL A 305 -16.28 -14.75 4.84
N ALA A 306 -16.49 -13.65 4.13
CA ALA A 306 -17.28 -13.57 2.92
C ALA A 306 -16.37 -13.66 1.69
N LEU A 307 -16.83 -14.38 0.68
CA LEU A 307 -16.34 -14.37 -0.69
C LEU A 307 -17.41 -13.71 -1.56
N ILE A 308 -17.10 -12.55 -2.10
CA ILE A 308 -18.02 -11.71 -2.88
C ILE A 308 -17.61 -11.81 -4.34
N ASP A 309 -18.41 -12.49 -5.15
CA ASP A 309 -18.15 -12.62 -6.59
C ASP A 309 -18.70 -11.40 -7.34
N SER A 310 -17.82 -10.57 -7.84
CA SER A 310 -18.18 -9.34 -8.54
C SER A 310 -18.84 -9.56 -9.90
N ARG A 311 -18.76 -10.77 -10.46
CA ARG A 311 -19.34 -11.12 -11.77
C ARG A 311 -20.86 -11.31 -11.71
N ASN A 312 -21.39 -11.73 -10.55
CA ASN A 312 -22.80 -12.15 -10.42
C ASN A 312 -23.46 -11.70 -9.10
N ASP A 313 -22.80 -10.87 -8.31
CA ASP A 313 -23.26 -10.28 -7.04
C ASP A 313 -23.56 -11.34 -5.95
N SER A 314 -22.97 -12.53 -6.06
CA SER A 314 -23.17 -13.57 -5.06
C SER A 314 -22.21 -13.37 -3.89
N LEU A 315 -22.67 -13.79 -2.71
CA LEU A 315 -21.88 -13.86 -1.50
C LEU A 315 -21.96 -15.26 -0.94
N THR A 316 -20.80 -15.90 -0.78
CA THR A 316 -20.65 -17.16 -0.08
C THR A 316 -19.81 -16.96 1.17
N THR A 317 -19.87 -17.88 2.13
CA THR A 317 -19.11 -17.78 3.38
C THR A 317 -18.20 -18.97 3.58
N VAL A 318 -17.03 -18.72 4.19
CA VAL A 318 -16.06 -19.75 4.56
C VAL A 318 -15.89 -19.74 6.07
N GLU A 319 -16.10 -20.89 6.71
CA GLU A 319 -15.86 -21.08 8.14
C GLU A 319 -14.39 -21.36 8.41
N LEU A 320 -13.78 -20.60 9.29
CA LEU A 320 -12.35 -20.68 9.64
C LEU A 320 -12.09 -21.50 10.92
N GLY A 321 -13.10 -21.59 11.81
CA GLY A 321 -13.01 -22.27 13.10
C GLY A 321 -12.34 -21.44 14.20
N SER A 322 -11.87 -20.23 13.89
CA SER A 322 -11.27 -19.27 14.82
C SER A 322 -11.57 -17.86 14.36
N SER A 323 -11.67 -16.92 15.29
CA SER A 323 -11.95 -15.51 14.99
C SER A 323 -10.74 -14.79 14.41
N TYR A 324 -10.99 -13.61 13.86
CA TYR A 324 -9.97 -12.73 13.29
C TYR A 324 -10.39 -11.26 13.50
N TRP A 325 -9.51 -10.31 13.21
CA TRP A 325 -9.80 -8.89 13.31
C TRP A 325 -9.52 -8.14 11.99
N PHE A 326 -9.68 -6.82 11.97
CA PHE A 326 -9.64 -6.02 10.74
C PHE A 326 -8.29 -6.01 10.00
N ARG A 327 -7.14 -6.31 10.68
CA ARG A 327 -5.82 -6.40 10.03
C ARG A 327 -5.46 -7.82 9.58
N SER A 328 -6.41 -8.74 9.63
CA SER A 328 -6.18 -10.16 9.37
C SER A 328 -6.35 -10.60 7.93
N LEU A 329 -6.91 -9.76 7.05
CA LEU A 329 -7.24 -10.13 5.68
C LEU A 329 -6.14 -9.70 4.71
N ALA A 330 -5.76 -10.59 3.81
CA ALA A 330 -4.86 -10.33 2.69
C ALA A 330 -5.19 -11.23 1.49
N ARG A 331 -4.56 -10.98 0.35
CA ARG A 331 -4.66 -11.81 -0.84
C ARG A 331 -3.27 -12.32 -1.21
N GLY A 332 -3.21 -13.57 -1.63
CA GLY A 332 -1.99 -14.18 -2.12
C GLY A 332 -1.75 -13.94 -3.62
N PRO A 333 -0.57 -14.35 -4.14
CA PRO A 333 -0.17 -14.06 -5.50
C PRO A 333 -1.02 -14.71 -6.59
N GLU A 334 -1.69 -15.82 -6.29
CA GLU A 334 -2.60 -16.51 -7.22
C GLU A 334 -4.08 -16.11 -6.96
N GLY A 335 -4.32 -15.04 -6.21
CA GLY A 335 -5.66 -14.57 -5.87
C GLY A 335 -6.32 -15.33 -4.70
N GLU A 336 -5.61 -16.23 -4.03
CA GLU A 336 -6.13 -16.92 -2.85
C GLU A 336 -6.41 -15.95 -1.69
N GLY A 337 -7.41 -16.28 -0.87
CA GLY A 337 -7.70 -15.56 0.36
C GLY A 337 -6.77 -15.99 1.49
N LEU A 338 -6.21 -15.01 2.21
CA LEU A 338 -5.35 -15.25 3.38
C LEU A 338 -5.97 -14.61 4.61
N VAL A 339 -6.15 -15.40 5.68
CA VAL A 339 -6.75 -14.91 6.92
C VAL A 339 -5.94 -15.35 8.13
N LEU A 340 -5.38 -14.39 8.86
CA LEU A 340 -4.71 -14.62 10.14
C LEU A 340 -5.73 -14.70 11.26
N THR A 341 -5.90 -15.87 11.85
CA THR A 341 -6.88 -16.12 12.90
C THR A 341 -6.29 -16.08 14.32
N TYR A 342 -7.15 -15.98 15.35
CA TYR A 342 -6.74 -15.83 16.76
C TYR A 342 -5.96 -17.03 17.29
N ASP A 343 -6.10 -18.22 16.69
CA ASP A 343 -5.28 -19.39 16.98
C ASP A 343 -3.84 -19.28 16.44
N GLY A 344 -3.51 -18.14 15.80
CA GLY A 344 -2.17 -17.83 15.30
C GLY A 344 -1.84 -18.43 13.94
N LYS A 345 -2.86 -18.97 13.24
CA LYS A 345 -2.70 -19.58 11.92
C LYS A 345 -3.06 -18.62 10.80
N VAL A 346 -2.37 -18.72 9.69
CA VAL A 346 -2.80 -18.17 8.40
C VAL A 346 -3.57 -19.25 7.65
N ASN A 347 -4.86 -19.00 7.42
CA ASN A 347 -5.71 -19.85 6.60
C ASN A 347 -5.58 -19.42 5.14
N VAL A 348 -5.24 -20.36 4.26
CA VAL A 348 -5.19 -20.17 2.81
C VAL A 348 -6.50 -20.69 2.23
N ILE A 349 -7.22 -19.85 1.51
CA ILE A 349 -8.56 -20.13 0.99
C ILE A 349 -8.49 -20.09 -0.54
N ASP A 350 -8.89 -21.19 -1.17
CA ASP A 350 -9.24 -21.19 -2.58
C ASP A 350 -10.59 -20.45 -2.72
N VAL A 351 -10.56 -19.25 -3.30
CA VAL A 351 -11.73 -18.36 -3.34
C VAL A 351 -12.80 -18.83 -4.33
N GLU A 352 -12.44 -19.60 -5.36
CA GLU A 352 -13.41 -20.15 -6.32
C GLU A 352 -14.23 -21.31 -5.70
N THR A 353 -13.58 -22.13 -4.90
CA THR A 353 -14.26 -23.28 -4.25
C THR A 353 -14.74 -22.99 -2.83
N GLY A 354 -14.30 -21.92 -2.21
CA GLY A 354 -14.60 -21.59 -0.82
C GLY A 354 -13.96 -22.55 0.19
N LYS A 355 -12.90 -23.27 -0.18
CA LYS A 355 -12.23 -24.23 0.70
C LYS A 355 -10.97 -23.68 1.33
N VAL A 356 -10.80 -23.92 2.62
CA VAL A 356 -9.50 -23.74 3.28
C VAL A 356 -8.57 -24.87 2.83
N THR A 357 -7.59 -24.55 2.00
CA THR A 357 -6.66 -25.52 1.40
C THR A 357 -5.46 -25.80 2.28
N LYS A 358 -5.04 -24.81 3.08
CA LYS A 358 -3.88 -24.92 3.97
C LYS A 358 -4.08 -24.07 5.23
N ARG A 359 -3.48 -24.49 6.34
CA ARG A 359 -3.35 -23.71 7.58
C ARG A 359 -1.89 -23.69 7.98
N ILE A 360 -1.32 -22.49 8.10
CA ILE A 360 0.11 -22.28 8.37
C ILE A 360 0.25 -21.73 9.79
N ASP A 361 0.98 -22.42 10.66
CA ASP A 361 1.27 -21.96 12.02
C ASP A 361 2.24 -20.76 11.97
N ALA A 362 1.70 -19.54 12.05
CA ALA A 362 2.46 -18.31 11.88
C ALA A 362 2.98 -17.73 13.20
N ILE A 363 2.08 -17.50 14.16
CA ILE A 363 2.40 -16.91 15.48
C ILE A 363 1.71 -17.72 16.58
N LYS A 364 1.93 -17.37 17.84
CA LYS A 364 1.18 -17.95 18.97
C LYS A 364 -0.27 -17.46 18.93
N PRO A 365 -1.21 -18.20 19.58
CA PRO A 365 -2.58 -17.70 19.76
C PRO A 365 -2.60 -16.33 20.43
N TRP A 366 -3.50 -15.47 19.96
CA TRP A 366 -3.59 -14.07 20.39
C TRP A 366 -5.05 -13.64 20.55
N LYS A 367 -5.26 -12.42 21.07
CA LYS A 367 -6.59 -11.81 21.22
C LYS A 367 -6.59 -10.39 20.72
N GLU A 368 -7.71 -9.96 20.15
CA GLU A 368 -7.96 -8.60 19.75
C GLU A 368 -7.85 -7.64 20.95
N LYS A 369 -7.29 -6.47 20.72
CA LYS A 369 -7.23 -5.40 21.70
C LYS A 369 -8.53 -4.62 21.70
N LYS A 370 -8.85 -3.95 22.83
CA LYS A 370 -10.05 -3.12 22.94
C LYS A 370 -9.95 -1.87 22.05
N ASP A 371 -8.81 -1.23 22.04
CA ASP A 371 -8.54 -0.09 21.18
C ASP A 371 -7.89 -0.60 19.89
N TRP A 372 -8.50 -0.31 18.74
CA TRP A 372 -8.03 -0.70 17.42
C TRP A 372 -6.67 -0.07 17.05
N GLN A 373 -6.26 1.02 17.72
CA GLN A 373 -4.96 1.66 17.54
C GLN A 373 -3.84 0.96 18.32
N GLU A 374 -4.17 0.07 19.25
CA GLU A 374 -3.18 -0.70 19.98
C GLU A 374 -2.43 -1.68 19.05
N PRO A 375 -1.17 -2.03 19.44
CA PRO A 375 -0.41 -3.03 18.72
C PRO A 375 -1.11 -4.39 18.68
N GLY A 376 -1.19 -4.97 17.49
CA GLY A 376 -1.75 -6.30 17.26
C GLY A 376 -1.21 -6.91 15.98
N PRO A 377 -1.47 -8.20 15.73
CA PRO A 377 -0.99 -8.86 14.53
C PRO A 377 -1.62 -8.29 13.26
N ALA A 378 -0.84 -8.19 12.20
CA ALA A 378 -1.28 -7.82 10.87
C ALA A 378 -0.66 -8.75 9.84
N ILE A 379 -1.34 -8.95 8.72
CA ILE A 379 -0.83 -9.69 7.57
C ILE A 379 -0.78 -8.80 6.34
N LYS A 380 0.31 -8.85 5.59
CA LYS A 380 0.50 -8.22 4.28
C LYS A 380 1.21 -9.18 3.35
N VAL A 381 1.04 -8.99 2.04
CA VAL A 381 1.66 -9.82 1.00
C VAL A 381 2.45 -8.92 0.06
N ALA A 382 3.60 -9.42 -0.39
CA ALA A 382 4.34 -8.85 -1.50
C ALA A 382 5.07 -9.98 -2.25
N GLY A 383 4.74 -10.15 -3.53
CA GLY A 383 5.16 -11.29 -4.34
C GLY A 383 4.67 -12.62 -3.74
N ASP A 384 5.55 -13.60 -3.67
CA ASP A 384 5.30 -14.96 -3.17
C ASP A 384 5.34 -15.10 -1.63
N LYS A 385 5.42 -13.98 -0.89
CA LYS A 385 5.59 -14.01 0.56
C LYS A 385 4.50 -13.26 1.30
N ALA A 386 4.02 -13.87 2.39
CA ALA A 386 3.24 -13.18 3.38
C ALA A 386 4.10 -12.77 4.58
N TYR A 387 3.81 -11.60 5.10
CA TYR A 387 4.47 -10.99 6.26
C TYR A 387 3.45 -10.83 7.37
N VAL A 388 3.78 -11.35 8.54
CA VAL A 388 2.90 -11.29 9.70
C VAL A 388 3.65 -10.61 10.86
N THR A 389 3.05 -9.57 11.43
CA THR A 389 3.56 -8.98 12.66
C THR A 389 3.10 -9.80 13.88
N ASP A 390 4.05 -10.18 14.74
CA ASP A 390 3.77 -10.71 16.06
C ASP A 390 4.10 -9.61 17.08
N ALA A 391 3.12 -8.78 17.39
CA ALA A 391 3.29 -7.60 18.21
C ALA A 391 3.68 -7.97 19.66
N GLU A 392 3.15 -9.08 20.18
CA GLU A 392 3.43 -9.54 21.54
C GLU A 392 4.89 -9.99 21.72
N ASN A 393 5.42 -10.71 20.73
CA ASN A 393 6.80 -11.20 20.75
C ASN A 393 7.80 -10.29 20.03
N LYS A 394 7.34 -9.12 19.51
CA LYS A 394 8.15 -8.19 18.73
C LYS A 394 8.91 -8.89 17.60
N GLN A 395 8.18 -9.52 16.73
CA GLN A 395 8.74 -10.24 15.58
C GLN A 395 7.99 -9.90 14.30
N LEU A 396 8.72 -9.92 13.19
CA LEU A 396 8.18 -10.04 11.85
C LEU A 396 8.37 -11.48 11.38
N VAL A 397 7.29 -12.14 11.03
CA VAL A 397 7.28 -13.51 10.53
C VAL A 397 7.11 -13.49 9.03
N VAL A 398 7.99 -14.17 8.30
CA VAL A 398 7.96 -14.31 6.84
C VAL A 398 7.51 -15.72 6.50
N ILE A 399 6.47 -15.80 5.69
CA ILE A 399 5.86 -17.03 5.19
C ILE A 399 6.10 -17.10 3.69
N ASP A 400 6.62 -18.20 3.22
CA ASP A 400 6.68 -18.56 1.81
C ASP A 400 5.35 -19.24 1.45
N LEU A 401 4.57 -18.60 0.59
CA LEU A 401 3.20 -19.04 0.26
C LEU A 401 3.21 -20.30 -0.62
N GLU A 402 4.15 -20.45 -1.52
CA GLU A 402 4.31 -21.64 -2.35
C GLU A 402 4.61 -22.86 -1.47
N LYS A 403 5.65 -22.75 -0.59
CA LYS A 403 5.96 -23.81 0.37
C LYS A 403 4.89 -23.97 1.45
N GLY A 404 4.13 -22.91 1.74
CA GLY A 404 3.14 -22.86 2.81
C GLY A 404 3.74 -23.06 4.19
N SER A 405 4.86 -22.39 4.44
CA SER A 405 5.58 -22.50 5.72
C SER A 405 6.30 -21.22 6.09
N VAL A 406 6.50 -21.02 7.40
CA VAL A 406 7.35 -19.94 7.94
C VAL A 406 8.79 -20.21 7.56
N THR A 407 9.42 -19.24 6.90
CA THR A 407 10.82 -19.33 6.49
C THR A 407 11.75 -18.49 7.37
N LYS A 408 11.21 -17.44 8.02
CA LYS A 408 12.02 -16.53 8.81
C LYS A 408 11.21 -15.89 9.94
N ARG A 409 11.90 -15.59 11.05
CA ARG A 409 11.42 -14.76 12.14
C ARG A 409 12.48 -13.70 12.45
N ILE A 410 12.11 -12.44 12.25
CA ILE A 410 13.00 -11.29 12.41
C ILE A 410 12.63 -10.58 13.71
N PRO A 411 13.54 -10.48 14.69
CA PRO A 411 13.29 -9.72 15.91
C PRO A 411 13.19 -8.22 15.60
N LEU A 412 12.25 -7.54 16.24
CA LEU A 412 11.99 -6.11 16.09
C LEU A 412 12.42 -5.35 17.34
N ALA A 413 13.00 -4.17 17.16
CA ALA A 413 13.37 -3.29 18.26
C ALA A 413 12.15 -2.70 18.97
N HIS A 414 11.09 -2.39 18.22
CA HIS A 414 9.85 -1.79 18.71
C HIS A 414 8.66 -2.72 18.49
N THR A 415 7.61 -2.52 19.30
CA THR A 415 6.33 -3.21 19.10
C THR A 415 5.62 -2.64 17.88
N PRO A 416 5.37 -3.44 16.83
CA PRO A 416 4.74 -2.93 15.62
C PRO A 416 3.25 -2.66 15.82
N VAL A 417 2.74 -1.58 15.22
CA VAL A 417 1.31 -1.21 15.20
C VAL A 417 0.72 -1.41 13.81
N GLU A 418 1.29 -0.75 12.81
CA GLU A 418 0.88 -0.88 11.41
C GLU A 418 2.04 -1.40 10.57
N MET A 419 1.72 -1.99 9.43
CA MET A 419 2.70 -2.55 8.50
C MET A 419 2.30 -2.27 7.06
N ALA A 420 3.28 -1.82 6.26
CA ALA A 420 3.21 -1.82 4.80
C ALA A 420 4.42 -2.58 4.23
N VAL A 421 4.23 -3.25 3.10
CA VAL A 421 5.27 -4.03 2.44
C VAL A 421 5.27 -3.69 0.96
N VAL A 422 6.46 -3.51 0.38
CA VAL A 422 6.66 -3.33 -1.06
C VAL A 422 7.80 -4.22 -1.54
N ASN A 423 7.76 -4.62 -2.81
CA ASN A 423 8.80 -5.42 -3.47
C ASN A 423 9.44 -4.71 -4.68
N GLY A 424 9.10 -3.45 -4.89
CA GLY A 424 9.58 -2.65 -6.02
C GLY A 424 8.70 -2.74 -7.27
N VAL A 425 7.76 -3.69 -7.33
CA VAL A 425 6.88 -3.89 -8.49
C VAL A 425 5.57 -3.16 -8.23
N ALA A 426 5.14 -2.33 -9.19
CA ALA A 426 3.83 -1.67 -9.13
C ALA A 426 2.69 -2.71 -9.13
N GLU A 427 1.61 -2.41 -8.40
CA GLU A 427 0.36 -3.17 -8.48
C GLU A 427 -0.26 -2.93 -9.84
N ALA A 428 -0.30 -3.99 -10.67
CA ALA A 428 -0.77 -4.04 -12.06
C ALA A 428 -0.55 -2.74 -12.87
N PRO A 429 0.49 -2.67 -13.70
CA PRO A 429 0.56 -1.62 -14.70
C PRO A 429 -0.63 -1.81 -15.65
N ASP A 430 -1.31 -0.72 -15.94
CA ASP A 430 -2.29 -0.66 -17.03
C ASP A 430 -1.61 -1.17 -18.32
N ASP A 431 -1.99 -2.37 -18.76
CA ASP A 431 -1.49 -3.00 -19.99
C ASP A 431 -2.04 -2.30 -21.26
N ARG A 432 -2.64 -1.10 -21.09
CA ARG A 432 -3.12 -0.25 -22.18
C ARG A 432 -1.97 0.54 -22.80
N GLY A 433 -1.16 -0.21 -23.54
CA GLY A 433 -0.52 0.27 -24.74
C GLY A 433 0.56 1.33 -24.58
N HIS A 434 1.76 0.93 -24.32
CA HIS A 434 2.87 1.47 -25.06
C HIS A 434 3.03 0.67 -26.35
N ALA A 435 2.16 0.94 -27.32
CA ALA A 435 2.45 0.64 -28.72
C ALA A 435 3.64 1.53 -29.13
N HIS A 436 4.77 0.91 -29.39
CA HIS A 436 5.96 1.50 -30.02
C HIS A 436 5.68 1.81 -31.50
#